data_45c073f6945070684ba87b6e0c63ee0b
#
_entry.id   45c073f6945070684ba87b6e0c63ee0b
#
_cell.length_a   1.000
_cell.length_b   1.000
_cell.length_c   1.000
_cell.angle_alpha   90.00
_cell.angle_beta   90.00
_cell.angle_gamma   90.00
#
_symmetry.space_group_name_H-M   'P 1'
#
loop_
_entity.id
_entity.type
_entity.pdbx_description
1 polymer ?
#
loop_
_entity_poly.entity_id
_entity_poly.type
_entity_poly.pdbx_seq_one_letter_code
_entity_poly.pdbx_strand_id
1 'polypeptide(L)'
;MKLEVETLRDRVRTLERLVSEADIARRLRSALDAVNLNAGRLIPLLDAERPDDPISLSESELTVRVRGDSRDDFLWEIGSGSNWLSYHVAITLGLQEYFFRLRECPVPGFLVYDQPSQVYFPRRLAERADERPEEVTWRDQDVEAVRKILNGMAAAIRQTDERLQVIVLDHAAESVWGDLPLVHLVEDWRDGTALIPLGW
;
A
#
# COMPACT_ATOMS: atom_id res chain seq x y z
N MET A 1 25.96 48.49 -2.60
CA MET A 1 26.17 48.06 -1.22
C MET A 1 24.87 48.15 -0.37
N LYS A 2 24.21 49.35 -0.14
CA LYS A 2 22.94 49.37 0.66
C LYS A 2 21.82 48.55 0.02
N LEU A 3 21.58 48.69 -1.29
CA LEU A 3 20.55 47.97 -2.02
C LEU A 3 20.78 46.43 -2.02
N GLU A 4 22.01 45.99 -2.14
CA GLU A 4 22.41 44.57 -2.05
C GLU A 4 22.11 43.96 -0.67
N VAL A 5 22.40 44.73 0.39
CA VAL A 5 22.14 44.31 1.77
C VAL A 5 20.61 44.14 2.01
N GLU A 6 19.79 45.04 1.49
CA GLU A 6 18.33 44.94 1.57
C GLU A 6 17.82 43.73 0.79
N THR A 7 18.28 43.52 -0.42
CA THR A 7 17.91 42.35 -1.23
C THR A 7 18.29 41.03 -0.54
N LEU A 8 19.49 40.95 0.06
CA LEU A 8 19.93 39.78 0.79
C LEU A 8 19.08 39.54 2.07
N ARG A 9 18.74 40.60 2.80
CA ARG A 9 17.86 40.49 3.98
C ARG A 9 16.47 39.99 3.62
N ASP A 10 15.89 40.46 2.53
CA ASP A 10 14.57 40.00 2.07
C ASP A 10 14.64 38.54 1.60
N ARG A 11 15.74 38.14 0.97
CA ARG A 11 15.95 36.74 0.58
C ARG A 11 16.12 35.82 1.80
N VAL A 12 16.86 36.25 2.81
CA VAL A 12 16.98 35.51 4.08
C VAL A 12 15.63 35.36 4.76
N ARG A 13 14.84 36.45 4.91
CA ARG A 13 13.50 36.37 5.50
C ARG A 13 12.56 35.42 4.73
N THR A 14 12.67 35.41 3.40
CA THR A 14 11.88 34.51 2.56
C THR A 14 12.26 33.06 2.81
N LEU A 15 13.57 32.77 2.88
CA LEU A 15 14.08 31.43 3.16
C LEU A 15 13.73 30.99 4.60
N GLU A 16 13.86 31.87 5.59
CA GLU A 16 13.47 31.59 6.98
C GLU A 16 11.98 31.22 7.07
N ARG A 17 11.10 31.89 6.33
CA ARG A 17 9.67 31.51 6.28
C ARG A 17 9.46 30.13 5.66
N LEU A 18 10.21 29.79 4.60
CA LEU A 18 10.08 28.50 3.92
C LEU A 18 10.52 27.32 4.77
N VAL A 19 11.42 27.55 5.73
CA VAL A 19 11.98 26.53 6.63
C VAL A 19 11.48 26.68 8.06
N SER A 20 10.45 27.51 8.32
CA SER A 20 9.91 27.64 9.68
C SER A 20 9.29 26.29 10.11
N GLU A 21 9.57 25.87 11.35
CA GLU A 21 9.05 24.63 11.91
C GLU A 21 7.50 24.56 11.84
N ALA A 22 6.82 25.71 12.05
CA ALA A 22 5.39 25.81 11.96
C ALA A 22 4.87 25.55 10.53
N ASP A 23 5.59 26.02 9.51
CA ASP A 23 5.20 25.79 8.12
C ASP A 23 5.46 24.34 7.69
N ILE A 24 6.57 23.75 8.15
CA ILE A 24 6.87 22.33 7.92
C ILE A 24 5.79 21.46 8.57
N ALA A 25 5.48 21.70 9.85
CA ALA A 25 4.46 20.95 10.58
C ALA A 25 3.05 21.10 9.94
N ARG A 26 2.71 22.27 9.40
CA ARG A 26 1.46 22.49 8.68
C ARG A 26 1.42 21.69 7.38
N ARG A 27 2.49 21.74 6.58
CA ARG A 27 2.59 20.99 5.32
C ARG A 27 2.54 19.48 5.56
N LEU A 28 3.23 19.00 6.57
CA LEU A 28 3.23 17.58 6.95
C LEU A 28 1.83 17.12 7.34
N ARG A 29 1.14 17.87 8.21
CA ARG A 29 -0.26 17.57 8.55
C ARG A 29 -1.16 17.51 7.32
N SER A 30 -1.07 18.50 6.44
CA SER A 30 -1.87 18.52 5.20
C SER A 30 -1.56 17.33 4.28
N ALA A 31 -0.30 16.90 4.22
CA ALA A 31 0.11 15.72 3.46
C ALA A 31 -0.47 14.44 4.09
N LEU A 32 -0.35 14.29 5.41
CA LEU A 32 -0.90 13.15 6.14
C LEU A 32 -2.42 13.08 6.02
N ASP A 33 -3.12 14.21 6.13
CA ASP A 33 -4.58 14.28 5.95
C ASP A 33 -4.98 13.79 4.55
N ALA A 34 -4.24 14.18 3.51
CA ALA A 34 -4.49 13.72 2.15
C ALA A 34 -4.22 12.21 1.98
N VAL A 35 -3.14 11.69 2.55
CA VAL A 35 -2.82 10.26 2.56
C VAL A 35 -3.89 9.46 3.29
N ASN A 36 -4.30 9.92 4.49
CA ASN A 36 -5.34 9.27 5.30
C ASN A 36 -6.68 9.22 4.57
N LEU A 37 -7.04 10.32 3.87
CA LEU A 37 -8.25 10.36 3.05
C LEU A 37 -8.19 9.37 1.87
N ASN A 38 -7.05 9.30 1.18
CA ASN A 38 -6.86 8.37 0.07
C ASN A 38 -6.95 6.92 0.55
N ALA A 39 -6.20 6.58 1.60
CA ALA A 39 -6.18 5.25 2.18
C ALA A 39 -7.55 4.84 2.75
N GLY A 40 -8.24 5.74 3.46
CA GLY A 40 -9.56 5.50 4.03
C GLY A 40 -10.63 5.13 2.99
N ARG A 41 -10.50 5.62 1.74
CA ARG A 41 -11.38 5.21 0.65
C ARG A 41 -11.14 3.79 0.15
N LEU A 42 -9.94 3.26 0.38
CA LEU A 42 -9.57 1.91 -0.05
C LEU A 42 -9.95 0.85 0.99
N ILE A 43 -9.92 1.18 2.29
CA ILE A 43 -10.19 0.22 3.37
C ILE A 43 -11.49 -0.57 3.18
N PRO A 44 -12.64 0.02 2.82
CA PRO A 44 -13.87 -0.72 2.59
C PRO A 44 -13.82 -1.71 1.42
N LEU A 45 -12.84 -1.57 0.54
CA LEU A 45 -12.62 -2.47 -0.60
C LEU A 45 -11.72 -3.67 -0.23
N LEU A 46 -11.07 -3.61 0.92
CA LEU A 46 -10.11 -4.61 1.39
C LEU A 46 -10.76 -5.51 2.46
N ASP A 47 -10.00 -6.53 2.89
CA ASP A 47 -10.46 -7.47 3.92
C ASP A 47 -10.07 -7.00 5.33
N ALA A 48 -10.48 -5.77 5.68
CA ALA A 48 -10.24 -5.20 7.00
C ALA A 48 -11.40 -5.52 7.94
N GLU A 49 -11.08 -5.82 9.20
CA GLU A 49 -12.08 -6.11 10.25
C GLU A 49 -12.95 -4.88 10.58
N ARG A 50 -12.38 -3.68 10.45
CA ARG A 50 -13.04 -2.41 10.77
C ARG A 50 -13.04 -1.48 9.55
N PRO A 51 -13.84 -1.81 8.51
CA PRO A 51 -13.76 -1.13 7.21
C PRO A 51 -14.29 0.31 7.25
N ASP A 52 -15.16 0.63 8.18
CA ASP A 52 -15.80 1.96 8.30
C ASP A 52 -15.09 2.89 9.28
N ASP A 53 -14.11 2.39 10.03
CA ASP A 53 -13.39 3.17 11.02
C ASP A 53 -12.34 4.08 10.35
N PRO A 54 -12.27 5.35 10.74
CA PRO A 54 -11.27 6.27 10.19
C PRO A 54 -9.85 5.82 10.53
N ILE A 55 -8.98 5.82 9.53
CA ILE A 55 -7.57 5.50 9.70
C ILE A 55 -6.70 6.74 9.62
N SER A 56 -5.55 6.69 10.27
CA SER A 56 -4.52 7.72 10.16
C SER A 56 -3.13 7.13 10.29
N LEU A 57 -2.20 7.65 9.47
CA LEU A 57 -0.78 7.35 9.59
C LEU A 57 -0.21 8.19 10.73
N SER A 58 0.37 7.54 11.74
CA SER A 58 1.07 8.19 12.84
C SER A 58 2.54 8.39 12.46
N GLU A 59 2.98 9.64 12.41
CA GLU A 59 4.38 9.99 12.10
C GLU A 59 5.33 9.68 13.27
N SER A 60 4.83 9.81 14.52
CA SER A 60 5.63 9.56 15.71
C SER A 60 5.85 8.08 15.98
N GLU A 61 4.83 7.26 15.72
CA GLU A 61 4.85 5.83 15.98
C GLU A 61 5.20 5.01 14.72
N LEU A 62 5.25 5.66 13.54
CA LEU A 62 5.50 5.05 12.24
C LEU A 62 4.57 3.86 11.96
N THR A 63 3.30 4.00 12.33
CA THR A 63 2.28 2.96 12.19
C THR A 63 0.92 3.55 11.83
N VAL A 64 -0.03 2.68 11.51
CA VAL A 64 -1.43 3.04 11.29
C VAL A 64 -2.17 3.05 12.62
N ARG A 65 -2.99 4.06 12.82
CA ARG A 65 -3.94 4.18 13.91
C ARG A 65 -5.34 4.11 13.35
N VAL A 66 -6.17 3.26 13.91
CA VAL A 66 -7.59 3.07 13.58
C VAL A 66 -8.41 3.69 14.70
N ARG A 67 -9.27 4.63 14.35
CA ARG A 67 -10.09 5.35 15.33
C ARG A 67 -11.35 4.56 15.62
N GLY A 68 -11.51 4.12 16.87
CA GLY A 68 -12.72 3.46 17.33
C GLY A 68 -13.63 4.40 18.12
N ASP A 69 -14.84 3.92 18.41
CA ASP A 69 -15.85 4.67 19.18
C ASP A 69 -15.39 4.99 20.61
N SER A 70 -14.67 4.08 21.25
CA SER A 70 -14.24 4.20 22.65
C SER A 70 -12.75 4.53 22.82
N ARG A 71 -11.94 4.08 21.88
CA ARG A 71 -10.48 4.31 21.88
C ARG A 71 -9.93 4.22 20.47
N ASP A 72 -8.76 4.82 20.26
CA ASP A 72 -7.93 4.60 19.09
C ASP A 72 -7.06 3.36 19.33
N ASP A 73 -6.93 2.50 18.32
CA ASP A 73 -6.05 1.33 18.35
C ASP A 73 -4.94 1.49 17.31
N PHE A 74 -3.73 1.15 17.72
CA PHE A 74 -2.62 1.04 16.76
C PHE A 74 -2.64 -0.32 16.06
N LEU A 75 -2.04 -0.38 14.88
CA LEU A 75 -2.06 -1.59 14.07
C LEU A 75 -1.51 -2.83 14.81
N TRP A 76 -0.54 -2.67 15.70
CA TRP A 76 -0.02 -3.77 16.53
C TRP A 76 -1.00 -4.27 17.61
N GLU A 77 -2.06 -3.50 17.93
CA GLU A 77 -3.12 -3.90 18.86
C GLU A 77 -4.28 -4.61 18.12
N ILE A 78 -4.37 -4.40 16.79
CA ILE A 78 -5.37 -5.03 15.92
C ILE A 78 -4.78 -6.34 15.43
N GLY A 79 -5.26 -7.46 15.95
CA GLY A 79 -4.79 -8.80 15.58
C GLY A 79 -5.09 -9.16 14.12
N SER A 80 -4.52 -10.25 13.65
CA SER A 80 -4.60 -10.90 12.34
C SER A 80 -3.67 -10.33 11.25
N GLY A 81 -3.10 -11.25 10.47
CA GLY A 81 -2.25 -10.92 9.33
C GLY A 81 -3.03 -10.23 8.20
N SER A 82 -4.32 -10.58 8.02
CA SER A 82 -5.19 -9.96 7.02
C SER A 82 -5.44 -8.48 7.28
N ASN A 83 -5.65 -8.09 8.55
CA ASN A 83 -5.75 -6.69 8.94
C ASN A 83 -4.45 -5.94 8.65
N TRP A 84 -3.31 -6.50 9.06
CA TRP A 84 -2.01 -5.91 8.79
C TRP A 84 -1.80 -5.66 7.30
N LEU A 85 -2.08 -6.66 6.46
CA LEU A 85 -1.96 -6.53 5.01
C LEU A 85 -2.90 -5.44 4.48
N SER A 86 -4.19 -5.47 4.85
CA SER A 86 -5.19 -4.54 4.34
C SER A 86 -4.83 -3.08 4.65
N TYR A 87 -4.45 -2.78 5.89
CA TYR A 87 -4.05 -1.42 6.27
C TYR A 87 -2.75 -0.97 5.60
N HIS A 88 -1.75 -1.87 5.45
CA HIS A 88 -0.51 -1.53 4.74
C HIS A 88 -0.76 -1.28 3.25
N VAL A 89 -1.57 -2.11 2.60
CA VAL A 89 -1.94 -1.91 1.19
C VAL A 89 -2.66 -0.58 1.03
N ALA A 90 -3.64 -0.27 1.89
CA ALA A 90 -4.36 0.99 1.82
C ALA A 90 -3.44 2.21 1.97
N ILE A 91 -2.53 2.19 2.95
CA ILE A 91 -1.59 3.30 3.19
C ILE A 91 -0.58 3.44 2.05
N THR A 92 0.01 2.36 1.55
CA THR A 92 0.99 2.43 0.46
C THR A 92 0.37 2.93 -0.84
N LEU A 93 -0.84 2.48 -1.17
CA LEU A 93 -1.60 2.98 -2.31
C LEU A 93 -2.02 4.44 -2.11
N GLY A 94 -2.48 4.81 -0.91
CA GLY A 94 -2.85 6.18 -0.56
C GLY A 94 -1.68 7.17 -0.61
N LEU A 95 -0.48 6.73 -0.21
CA LEU A 95 0.78 7.46 -0.35
C LEU A 95 1.11 7.67 -1.83
N GLN A 96 1.04 6.62 -2.64
CA GLN A 96 1.36 6.71 -4.06
C GLN A 96 0.40 7.65 -4.80
N GLU A 97 -0.90 7.59 -4.48
CA GLU A 97 -1.89 8.55 -5.02
C GLU A 97 -1.56 9.99 -4.62
N TYR A 98 -1.15 10.22 -3.38
CA TYR A 98 -0.70 11.53 -2.92
C TYR A 98 0.52 12.01 -3.70
N PHE A 99 1.54 11.18 -3.88
CA PHE A 99 2.77 11.54 -4.60
C PHE A 99 2.50 11.91 -6.06
N PHE A 100 1.55 11.24 -6.72
CA PHE A 100 1.16 11.59 -8.10
C PHE A 100 0.45 12.94 -8.23
N ARG A 101 -0.05 13.52 -7.13
CA ARG A 101 -0.65 14.86 -7.12
C ARG A 101 0.38 15.97 -6.93
N LEU A 102 1.60 15.62 -6.52
CA LEU A 102 2.68 16.58 -6.39
C LEU A 102 3.15 17.03 -7.79
N ARG A 103 3.65 18.27 -7.86
CA ARG A 103 4.21 18.81 -9.10
C ARG A 103 5.35 17.94 -9.65
N GLU A 104 6.16 17.41 -8.75
CA GLU A 104 7.25 16.47 -9.05
C GLU A 104 7.04 15.25 -8.15
N CYS A 105 6.82 14.09 -8.76
CA CYS A 105 6.65 12.85 -8.03
C CYS A 105 8.02 12.37 -7.52
N PRO A 106 8.21 12.23 -6.19
CA PRO A 106 9.53 11.91 -5.62
C PRO A 106 9.87 10.42 -5.66
N VAL A 107 8.94 9.57 -6.10
CA VAL A 107 9.06 8.11 -6.08
C VAL A 107 8.71 7.50 -7.43
N PRO A 108 9.18 6.28 -7.73
CA PRO A 108 8.76 5.56 -8.94
C PRO A 108 7.25 5.37 -9.01
N GLY A 109 6.71 5.30 -10.22
CA GLY A 109 5.28 5.06 -10.48
C GLY A 109 4.86 3.60 -10.36
N PHE A 110 5.57 2.80 -9.55
CA PHE A 110 5.20 1.40 -9.32
C PHE A 110 5.34 1.00 -7.85
N LEU A 111 4.59 -0.03 -7.47
CA LEU A 111 4.68 -0.71 -6.18
C LEU A 111 4.89 -2.21 -6.42
N VAL A 112 5.65 -2.85 -5.53
CA VAL A 112 5.88 -4.30 -5.55
C VAL A 112 5.35 -4.88 -4.24
N TYR A 113 4.50 -5.89 -4.36
CA TYR A 113 4.03 -6.68 -3.22
C TYR A 113 4.53 -8.11 -3.38
N ASP A 114 5.24 -8.59 -2.37
CA ASP A 114 5.78 -9.95 -2.34
C ASP A 114 4.88 -10.84 -1.47
N GLN A 115 4.29 -11.85 -2.09
CA GLN A 115 3.43 -12.85 -1.50
C GLN A 115 2.29 -12.30 -0.59
N PRO A 116 1.49 -11.33 -1.06
CA PRO A 116 0.43 -10.76 -0.23
C PRO A 116 -0.65 -11.80 0.15
N SER A 117 -0.85 -12.86 -0.63
CA SER A 117 -1.80 -13.92 -0.29
C SER A 117 -1.34 -14.82 0.86
N GLN A 118 -0.05 -14.78 1.25
CA GLN A 118 0.52 -15.68 2.25
C GLN A 118 -0.16 -15.56 3.63
N VAL A 119 -0.69 -14.40 3.98
CA VAL A 119 -1.39 -14.18 5.25
C VAL A 119 -2.69 -15.00 5.37
N TYR A 120 -3.28 -15.38 4.23
CA TYR A 120 -4.49 -16.19 4.16
C TYR A 120 -4.19 -17.68 4.11
N PHE A 121 -2.95 -18.08 3.72
CA PHE A 121 -2.57 -19.46 3.46
C PHE A 121 -1.32 -19.94 4.21
N PRO A 122 -1.08 -19.55 5.48
CA PRO A 122 0.23 -19.69 6.13
C PRO A 122 0.68 -21.13 6.44
N ARG A 123 -0.23 -22.10 6.43
CA ARG A 123 0.08 -23.45 6.96
C ARG A 123 0.21 -24.57 5.93
N ARG A 124 -0.27 -24.40 4.71
CA ARG A 124 -0.33 -25.52 3.74
C ARG A 124 0.87 -25.62 2.82
N LEU A 125 1.68 -24.56 2.73
CA LEU A 125 2.91 -24.56 1.95
C LEU A 125 4.08 -25.30 2.65
N ALA A 126 4.13 -25.26 4.00
CA ALA A 126 5.20 -25.87 4.78
C ALA A 126 5.06 -27.40 4.99
N GLU A 127 3.82 -27.91 4.95
CA GLU A 127 3.54 -29.33 5.27
C GLU A 127 3.53 -30.26 4.05
N ARG A 128 3.56 -29.72 2.81
CA ARG A 128 3.38 -30.48 1.57
C ARG A 128 4.56 -30.45 0.60
N ALA A 129 5.76 -30.22 1.07
CA ALA A 129 6.96 -30.32 0.21
C ALA A 129 7.18 -31.73 -0.37
N ASP A 130 6.49 -32.77 0.18
CA ASP A 130 6.61 -34.18 -0.24
C ASP A 130 5.34 -34.79 -0.85
N GLU A 131 4.21 -34.06 -0.91
CA GLU A 131 2.98 -34.58 -1.49
C GLU A 131 2.68 -33.95 -2.85
N ARG A 132 2.27 -34.78 -3.83
CA ARG A 132 1.80 -34.31 -5.16
C ARG A 132 0.79 -33.19 -4.97
N PRO A 133 0.77 -32.17 -5.86
CA PRO A 133 -0.21 -31.09 -5.82
C PRO A 133 -1.60 -31.65 -6.18
N GLU A 134 -2.25 -32.32 -5.23
CA GLU A 134 -3.69 -32.45 -5.28
C GLU A 134 -4.27 -31.07 -5.01
N GLU A 135 -5.29 -30.67 -5.79
CA GLU A 135 -5.97 -29.39 -5.74
C GLU A 135 -6.20 -28.95 -4.30
N VAL A 136 -5.44 -27.94 -3.89
CA VAL A 136 -5.62 -27.30 -2.59
C VAL A 136 -6.97 -26.60 -2.65
N THR A 137 -7.99 -27.21 -2.06
CA THR A 137 -9.30 -26.58 -1.92
C THR A 137 -9.13 -25.41 -0.93
N TRP A 138 -8.97 -24.24 -1.49
CA TRP A 138 -8.96 -22.99 -0.73
C TRP A 138 -10.34 -22.80 -0.08
N ARG A 139 -10.37 -22.30 1.16
CA ARG A 139 -11.64 -21.86 1.71
C ARG A 139 -12.14 -20.70 0.87
N ASP A 140 -13.41 -20.72 0.48
CA ASP A 140 -14.03 -19.65 -0.33
C ASP A 140 -13.79 -18.25 0.25
N GLN A 141 -13.77 -18.13 1.58
CA GLN A 141 -13.47 -16.87 2.28
C GLN A 141 -12.05 -16.37 2.07
N ASP A 142 -11.05 -17.27 2.07
CA ASP A 142 -9.64 -16.90 1.85
C ASP A 142 -9.43 -16.44 0.41
N VAL A 143 -10.07 -17.11 -0.56
CA VAL A 143 -10.05 -16.70 -1.97
C VAL A 143 -10.68 -15.32 -2.13
N GLU A 144 -11.83 -15.09 -1.51
CA GLU A 144 -12.51 -13.80 -1.59
C GLU A 144 -11.69 -12.67 -0.97
N ALA A 145 -10.98 -12.93 0.14
CA ALA A 145 -10.10 -11.98 0.76
C ALA A 145 -8.92 -11.57 -0.15
N VAL A 146 -8.28 -12.53 -0.83
CA VAL A 146 -7.24 -12.24 -1.82
C VAL A 146 -7.80 -11.43 -2.99
N ARG A 147 -9.00 -11.79 -3.49
CA ARG A 147 -9.68 -11.05 -4.55
C ARG A 147 -9.96 -9.61 -4.16
N LYS A 148 -10.38 -9.35 -2.91
CA LYS A 148 -10.57 -7.99 -2.39
C LYS A 148 -9.28 -7.18 -2.44
N ILE A 149 -8.14 -7.76 -2.03
CA ILE A 149 -6.83 -7.09 -2.09
C ILE A 149 -6.48 -6.71 -3.54
N LEU A 150 -6.58 -7.63 -4.47
CA LEU A 150 -6.28 -7.38 -5.89
C LEU A 150 -7.25 -6.35 -6.51
N ASN A 151 -8.54 -6.41 -6.17
CA ASN A 151 -9.51 -5.41 -6.59
C ASN A 151 -9.22 -4.02 -6.01
N GLY A 152 -8.78 -3.94 -4.75
CA GLY A 152 -8.34 -2.69 -4.14
C GLY A 152 -7.15 -2.07 -4.87
N MET A 153 -6.17 -2.90 -5.26
CA MET A 153 -5.04 -2.48 -6.10
C MET A 153 -5.50 -1.97 -7.47
N ALA A 154 -6.39 -2.71 -8.14
CA ALA A 154 -6.96 -2.29 -9.42
C ALA A 154 -7.79 -1.00 -9.29
N ALA A 155 -8.48 -0.77 -8.18
CA ALA A 155 -9.18 0.49 -7.91
C ALA A 155 -8.21 1.66 -7.79
N ALA A 156 -7.08 1.50 -7.09
CA ALA A 156 -6.04 2.51 -6.98
C ALA A 156 -5.39 2.84 -8.33
N ILE A 157 -5.16 1.84 -9.19
CA ILE A 157 -4.67 2.05 -10.56
C ILE A 157 -5.63 2.96 -11.33
N ARG A 158 -6.94 2.68 -11.30
CA ARG A 158 -7.96 3.54 -11.94
C ARG A 158 -7.99 4.96 -11.35
N GLN A 159 -7.88 5.10 -10.03
CA GLN A 159 -7.90 6.41 -9.35
C GLN A 159 -6.69 7.28 -9.69
N THR A 160 -5.61 6.69 -10.14
CA THR A 160 -4.38 7.38 -10.56
C THR A 160 -4.29 7.59 -12.07
N ASP A 161 -5.39 7.45 -12.83
CA ASP A 161 -5.42 7.52 -14.29
C ASP A 161 -4.42 6.55 -14.93
N GLU A 162 -4.32 5.34 -14.39
CA GLU A 162 -3.42 4.27 -14.82
C GLU A 162 -1.91 4.64 -14.81
N ARG A 163 -1.53 5.66 -14.05
CA ARG A 163 -0.13 6.04 -13.86
C ARG A 163 0.60 5.15 -12.88
N LEU A 164 -0.13 4.41 -12.03
CA LEU A 164 0.41 3.44 -11.08
C LEU A 164 0.50 2.07 -11.75
N GLN A 165 1.67 1.45 -11.65
CA GLN A 165 1.85 0.02 -11.89
C GLN A 165 1.95 -0.71 -10.54
N VAL A 166 1.21 -1.81 -10.38
CA VAL A 166 1.36 -2.71 -9.24
C VAL A 166 1.91 -4.03 -9.74
N ILE A 167 3.02 -4.47 -9.17
CA ILE A 167 3.67 -5.75 -9.45
C ILE A 167 3.43 -6.63 -8.24
N VAL A 168 2.79 -7.78 -8.45
CA VAL A 168 2.50 -8.76 -7.41
C VAL A 168 3.28 -10.03 -7.70
N LEU A 169 4.16 -10.42 -6.80
CA LEU A 169 4.86 -11.71 -6.81
C LEU A 169 4.07 -12.65 -5.90
N ASP A 170 3.35 -13.59 -6.46
CA ASP A 170 2.45 -14.45 -5.69
C ASP A 170 2.36 -15.84 -6.31
N HIS A 171 1.82 -16.78 -5.56
CA HIS A 171 1.55 -18.14 -6.01
C HIS A 171 0.04 -18.44 -6.11
N ALA A 172 -0.82 -17.42 -5.98
CA ALA A 172 -2.26 -17.57 -6.15
C ALA A 172 -2.60 -18.09 -7.55
N ALA A 173 -3.47 -19.09 -7.62
CA ALA A 173 -3.87 -19.70 -8.87
C ALA A 173 -4.71 -18.73 -9.73
N GLU A 174 -4.71 -18.92 -11.06
CA GLU A 174 -5.48 -18.13 -12.01
C GLU A 174 -6.97 -18.05 -11.67
N SER A 175 -7.54 -19.11 -11.07
CA SER A 175 -8.92 -19.11 -10.60
C SER A 175 -9.24 -18.03 -9.55
N VAL A 176 -8.22 -17.47 -8.90
CA VAL A 176 -8.38 -16.40 -7.90
C VAL A 176 -8.45 -15.02 -8.55
N TRP A 177 -7.72 -14.78 -9.61
CA TRP A 177 -7.49 -13.43 -10.18
C TRP A 177 -7.82 -13.30 -11.68
N GLY A 178 -7.98 -14.42 -12.42
CA GLY A 178 -8.03 -14.40 -13.89
C GLY A 178 -9.22 -13.66 -14.50
N ASP A 179 -10.30 -13.45 -13.74
CA ASP A 179 -11.48 -12.67 -14.16
C ASP A 179 -11.47 -11.22 -13.65
N LEU A 180 -10.42 -10.82 -12.88
CA LEU A 180 -10.34 -9.49 -12.34
C LEU A 180 -9.85 -8.48 -13.39
N PRO A 181 -10.49 -7.30 -13.51
CA PRO A 181 -10.07 -6.28 -14.45
C PRO A 181 -8.70 -5.70 -14.05
N LEU A 182 -7.87 -5.38 -15.04
CA LEU A 182 -6.52 -4.81 -14.87
C LEU A 182 -5.52 -5.74 -14.15
N VAL A 183 -5.84 -7.02 -13.99
CA VAL A 183 -4.93 -8.04 -13.46
C VAL A 183 -4.50 -8.95 -14.60
N HIS A 184 -3.19 -9.10 -14.80
CA HIS A 184 -2.62 -9.86 -15.89
C HIS A 184 -1.44 -10.70 -15.40
N LEU A 185 -1.38 -11.97 -15.81
CA LEU A 185 -0.18 -12.77 -15.65
C LEU A 185 0.90 -12.27 -16.62
N VAL A 186 2.06 -11.94 -16.09
CA VAL A 186 3.22 -11.53 -16.88
C VAL A 186 4.18 -12.70 -17.06
N GLU A 187 4.42 -13.46 -16.00
CA GLU A 187 5.36 -14.58 -16.00
C GLU A 187 4.95 -15.65 -14.98
N ASP A 188 5.15 -16.91 -15.29
CA ASP A 188 4.96 -18.04 -14.38
C ASP A 188 6.30 -18.77 -14.19
N TRP A 189 6.82 -18.70 -12.98
CA TRP A 189 8.12 -19.31 -12.61
C TRP A 189 7.95 -20.75 -12.08
N ARG A 190 7.25 -21.59 -12.85
CA ARG A 190 7.02 -23.00 -12.56
C ARG A 190 7.63 -23.86 -13.66
N ASP A 191 7.72 -25.17 -13.45
CA ASP A 191 8.11 -26.18 -14.45
C ASP A 191 9.45 -25.90 -15.15
N GLY A 192 10.43 -25.38 -14.40
CA GLY A 192 11.77 -25.09 -14.92
C GLY A 192 11.98 -23.64 -15.40
N THR A 193 10.94 -22.84 -15.42
CA THR A 193 11.05 -21.37 -15.61
C THR A 193 11.44 -20.75 -14.26
N ALA A 194 12.41 -19.86 -14.26
CA ALA A 194 12.84 -19.17 -13.04
C ALA A 194 13.31 -17.74 -13.35
N LEU A 195 13.19 -16.85 -12.36
CA LEU A 195 13.69 -15.48 -12.45
C LEU A 195 15.20 -15.44 -12.76
N ILE A 196 15.95 -16.38 -12.16
CA ILE A 196 17.37 -16.61 -12.46
C ILE A 196 17.46 -17.90 -13.27
N PRO A 197 17.86 -17.87 -14.55
CA PRO A 197 17.98 -19.06 -15.38
C PRO A 197 18.91 -20.11 -14.77
N LEU A 198 18.55 -21.40 -14.89
CA LEU A 198 19.41 -22.50 -14.46
C LEU A 198 20.69 -22.47 -15.32
N GLY A 199 21.81 -22.16 -14.71
CA GLY A 199 23.12 -22.08 -15.39
C GLY A 199 23.78 -20.70 -15.37
N TRP A 200 23.24 -19.81 -14.63
CA TRP A 200 23.87 -18.49 -14.30
C TRP A 200 24.95 -18.67 -13.25
#